data_505a4e1b4e41c938d2175bb4874d1313
#
_entry.id   505a4e1b4e41c938d2175bb4874d1313
#
_cell.length_a   1.000
_cell.length_b   1.000
_cell.length_c   1.000
_cell.angle_alpha   90.00
_cell.angle_beta   90.00
_cell.angle_gamma   90.00
#
_symmetry.space_group_name_H-M   'P 1'
#
loop_
_entity.id
_entity.type
_entity.pdbx_description
1 polymer ?
#
loop_
_entity_poly.entity_id
_entity_poly.type
_entity_poly.pdbx_seq_one_letter_code
_entity_poly.pdbx_strand_id
1 'polypeptide(L)'
;GLFFSMVGVTGSVMGAAIGLSLITILLGVDAWRQVSMQPQTLRNFLTITALITAANWIGWRQRSKRQQLQMQATESRLRLLQAQIEPHFLFNTLANVQSLMDCDTPRAKLMLETFTDYLRLSLGQLRNADSTLEAELEMAQSYLLLLQIRMGDRLSFSIEASPEARAAVLPPLLLQPLLENAIHHGLEPKVDGGRVHVTARLLDQRLKICVDDDGLGLSAPRRPLHAGSGMALANIRERLHTRYGDNAQLTLLPQAVGTRVLLNLPYTASL
;
A
#
# COMPACT_ATOMS: atom_id res chain seq x y z
N GLY A 1 22.19 -23.10 3.84
CA GLY A 1 21.35 -24.14 4.47
C GLY A 1 22.18 -25.22 5.13
N LEU A 2 23.02 -25.93 4.37
CA LEU A 2 23.89 -27.02 4.87
C LEU A 2 24.93 -26.57 5.91
N PHE A 3 25.52 -25.42 5.72
CA PHE A 3 26.55 -24.89 6.64
C PHE A 3 25.97 -24.62 8.05
N PHE A 4 24.80 -24.00 8.14
CA PHE A 4 24.16 -23.72 9.44
C PHE A 4 23.60 -24.97 10.13
N SER A 5 23.16 -25.98 9.39
CA SER A 5 22.77 -27.26 9.98
C SER A 5 23.99 -28.03 10.51
N MET A 6 25.13 -28.00 9.82
CA MET A 6 26.40 -28.55 10.33
C MET A 6 26.85 -27.84 11.60
N VAL A 7 26.79 -26.52 11.66
CA VAL A 7 27.15 -25.74 12.87
C VAL A 7 26.24 -26.07 14.05
N GLY A 8 24.93 -26.28 13.80
CA GLY A 8 24.00 -26.69 14.86
C GLY A 8 24.26 -28.08 15.41
N VAL A 9 24.58 -29.03 14.53
CA VAL A 9 24.92 -30.43 14.91
C VAL A 9 26.29 -30.47 15.63
N THR A 10 27.27 -29.81 15.07
CA THR A 10 28.63 -29.75 15.71
C THR A 10 28.58 -29.03 17.05
N GLY A 11 27.80 -27.95 17.19
CA GLY A 11 27.59 -27.24 18.44
C GLY A 11 26.93 -28.11 19.52
N SER A 12 25.91 -28.90 19.17
CA SER A 12 25.27 -29.83 20.11
C SER A 12 26.18 -30.96 20.54
N VAL A 13 26.96 -31.54 19.64
CA VAL A 13 27.93 -32.60 19.94
C VAL A 13 29.09 -32.06 20.81
N MET A 14 29.62 -30.89 20.46
CA MET A 14 30.62 -30.21 21.28
C MET A 14 30.11 -29.86 22.69
N GLY A 15 28.87 -29.32 22.77
CA GLY A 15 28.27 -29.01 24.06
C GLY A 15 28.09 -30.24 24.95
N ALA A 16 27.69 -31.37 24.37
CA ALA A 16 27.58 -32.64 25.08
C ALA A 16 28.98 -33.17 25.54
N ALA A 17 29.98 -33.06 24.70
CA ALA A 17 31.37 -33.45 25.03
C ALA A 17 31.96 -32.56 26.14
N ILE A 18 31.77 -31.25 26.08
CA ILE A 18 32.17 -30.29 27.11
C ILE A 18 31.44 -30.59 28.44
N GLY A 19 30.12 -30.87 28.39
CA GLY A 19 29.33 -31.23 29.56
C GLY A 19 29.85 -32.48 30.27
N LEU A 20 30.15 -33.54 29.52
CA LEU A 20 30.75 -34.77 30.08
C LEU A 20 32.12 -34.50 30.69
N SER A 21 32.94 -33.69 30.04
CA SER A 21 34.28 -33.31 30.56
C SER A 21 34.18 -32.49 31.85
N LEU A 22 33.25 -31.58 31.94
CA LEU A 22 32.95 -30.79 33.15
C LEU A 22 32.47 -31.67 34.30
N ILE A 23 31.60 -32.63 34.05
CA ILE A 23 31.13 -33.60 35.06
C ILE A 23 32.30 -34.42 35.60
N THR A 24 33.21 -34.89 34.72
CA THR A 24 34.41 -35.62 35.11
C THR A 24 35.30 -34.76 36.02
N ILE A 25 35.50 -33.49 35.71
CA ILE A 25 36.33 -32.58 36.52
C ILE A 25 35.69 -32.25 37.87
N LEU A 26 34.37 -31.94 37.88
CA LEU A 26 33.67 -31.49 39.10
C LEU A 26 33.38 -32.58 40.08
N LEU A 27 33.04 -33.79 39.61
CA LEU A 27 32.59 -34.90 40.47
C LEU A 27 33.70 -35.93 40.67
N GLY A 28 34.86 -35.84 40.03
CA GLY A 28 35.93 -36.79 40.13
C GLY A 28 35.61 -38.19 39.58
N VAL A 29 34.51 -38.30 38.81
CA VAL A 29 34.01 -39.55 38.24
C VAL A 29 34.30 -39.55 36.75
N ASP A 30 34.93 -40.59 36.22
CA ASP A 30 35.18 -40.69 34.77
C ASP A 30 33.86 -40.92 33.99
N ALA A 31 33.18 -39.80 33.71
CA ALA A 31 31.89 -39.82 33.03
C ALA A 31 31.97 -40.41 31.61
N TRP A 32 33.13 -40.23 30.94
CA TRP A 32 33.40 -40.81 29.62
C TRP A 32 33.41 -42.33 29.66
N ARG A 33 34.09 -42.88 30.65
CA ARG A 33 34.20 -44.32 30.86
C ARG A 33 32.87 -44.93 31.24
N GLN A 34 32.07 -44.26 32.10
CA GLN A 34 30.71 -44.72 32.45
C GLN A 34 29.78 -44.72 31.26
N VAL A 35 29.81 -43.69 30.41
CA VAL A 35 28.93 -43.63 29.22
C VAL A 35 29.37 -44.66 28.17
N SER A 36 30.67 -44.91 27.99
CA SER A 36 31.18 -45.83 26.97
C SER A 36 31.08 -47.31 27.37
N MET A 37 31.17 -47.64 28.66
CA MET A 37 31.17 -49.04 29.14
C MET A 37 29.78 -49.64 29.36
N GLN A 38 28.75 -48.80 29.52
CA GLN A 38 27.37 -49.30 29.72
C GLN A 38 26.52 -49.02 28.48
N PRO A 39 26.08 -50.05 27.72
CA PRO A 39 25.34 -49.86 26.47
C PRO A 39 24.04 -49.05 26.64
N GLN A 40 23.42 -49.16 27.81
CA GLN A 40 22.18 -48.45 28.12
C GLN A 40 22.39 -46.95 28.34
N THR A 41 23.48 -46.55 29.01
CA THR A 41 23.87 -45.18 29.25
C THR A 41 24.29 -44.50 27.94
N LEU A 42 25.05 -45.16 27.08
CA LEU A 42 25.42 -44.70 25.77
C LEU A 42 24.18 -44.45 24.88
N ARG A 43 23.22 -45.40 24.86
CA ARG A 43 21.98 -45.27 24.10
C ARG A 43 21.15 -44.05 24.56
N ASN A 44 20.99 -43.90 25.90
CA ASN A 44 20.25 -42.78 26.46
C ASN A 44 20.94 -41.42 26.13
N PHE A 45 22.25 -41.35 26.22
CA PHE A 45 23.03 -40.18 25.83
C PHE A 45 22.83 -39.80 24.35
N LEU A 46 22.94 -40.77 23.46
CA LEU A 46 22.74 -40.55 22.01
C LEU A 46 21.31 -40.11 21.69
N THR A 47 20.31 -40.71 22.35
CA THR A 47 18.90 -40.33 22.12
C THR A 47 18.58 -38.92 22.61
N ILE A 48 19.08 -38.53 23.79
CA ILE A 48 18.90 -37.18 24.33
C ILE A 48 19.60 -36.15 23.43
N THR A 49 20.84 -36.41 23.01
CA THR A 49 21.58 -35.54 22.12
C THR A 49 20.86 -35.36 20.77
N ALA A 50 20.34 -36.46 20.22
CA ALA A 50 19.57 -36.42 18.98
C ALA A 50 18.25 -35.59 19.11
N LEU A 51 17.54 -35.74 20.23
CA LEU A 51 16.32 -34.97 20.52
C LEU A 51 16.61 -33.47 20.66
N ILE A 52 17.67 -33.10 21.41
CA ILE A 52 18.07 -31.71 21.58
C ILE A 52 18.49 -31.12 20.23
N THR A 53 19.25 -31.85 19.43
CA THR A 53 19.67 -31.40 18.08
C THR A 53 18.48 -31.22 17.16
N ALA A 54 17.52 -32.16 17.16
CA ALA A 54 16.30 -32.06 16.39
C ALA A 54 15.43 -30.85 16.82
N ALA A 55 15.27 -30.63 18.12
CA ALA A 55 14.54 -29.49 18.66
C ALA A 55 15.16 -28.14 18.24
N ASN A 56 16.49 -28.04 18.38
CA ASN A 56 17.24 -26.85 17.94
C ASN A 56 17.10 -26.62 16.43
N TRP A 57 17.19 -27.67 15.61
CA TRP A 57 17.01 -27.59 14.16
C TRP A 57 15.61 -27.13 13.76
N ILE A 58 14.58 -27.70 14.41
CA ILE A 58 13.17 -27.30 14.18
C ILE A 58 12.98 -25.82 14.56
N GLY A 59 13.47 -25.42 15.74
CA GLY A 59 13.40 -24.04 16.21
C GLY A 59 14.09 -23.05 15.26
N TRP A 60 15.28 -23.40 14.78
CA TRP A 60 16.01 -22.59 13.79
C TRP A 60 15.25 -22.50 12.47
N ARG A 61 14.74 -23.63 11.95
CA ARG A 61 13.94 -23.69 10.72
C ARG A 61 12.69 -22.82 10.80
N GLN A 62 12.00 -22.83 11.94
CA GLN A 62 10.81 -22.00 12.17
C GLN A 62 11.15 -20.51 12.22
N ARG A 63 12.24 -20.12 12.90
CA ARG A 63 12.72 -18.73 12.97
C ARG A 63 13.12 -18.22 11.59
N SER A 64 13.87 -19.00 10.83
CA SER A 64 14.28 -18.65 9.47
C SER A 64 13.08 -18.46 8.54
N LYS A 65 12.08 -19.37 8.61
CA LYS A 65 10.85 -19.24 7.82
C LYS A 65 10.04 -18.00 8.21
N ARG A 66 9.94 -17.67 9.50
CA ARG A 66 9.28 -16.45 9.96
C ARG A 66 9.98 -15.18 9.45
N GLN A 67 11.30 -15.14 9.50
CA GLN A 67 12.09 -14.02 8.97
C GLN A 67 11.89 -13.84 7.47
N GLN A 68 11.89 -14.92 6.69
CA GLN A 68 11.63 -14.87 5.26
C GLN A 68 10.23 -14.33 4.95
N LEU A 69 9.20 -14.80 5.66
CA LEU A 69 7.83 -14.30 5.50
C LEU A 69 7.70 -12.82 5.88
N GLN A 70 8.39 -12.38 6.92
CA GLN A 70 8.41 -10.96 7.31
C GLN A 70 9.11 -10.09 6.25
N MET A 71 10.24 -10.55 5.71
CA MET A 71 10.93 -9.86 4.61
C MET A 71 10.05 -9.77 3.37
N GLN A 72 9.42 -10.86 2.97
CA GLN A 72 8.49 -10.87 1.82
C GLN A 72 7.29 -9.95 2.04
N ALA A 73 6.72 -9.94 3.24
CA ALA A 73 5.62 -9.02 3.60
C ALA A 73 6.07 -7.56 3.55
N THR A 74 7.27 -7.26 4.05
CA THR A 74 7.84 -5.90 4.00
C THR A 74 8.14 -5.48 2.56
N GLU A 75 8.73 -6.36 1.76
CA GLU A 75 9.00 -6.09 0.34
C GLU A 75 7.71 -5.90 -0.47
N SER A 76 6.70 -6.73 -0.22
CA SER A 76 5.38 -6.57 -0.84
C SER A 76 4.71 -5.25 -0.44
N ARG A 77 4.83 -4.84 0.84
CA ARG A 77 4.36 -3.54 1.30
C ARG A 77 5.10 -2.39 0.62
N LEU A 78 6.43 -2.49 0.49
CA LEU A 78 7.23 -1.47 -0.21
C LEU A 78 6.85 -1.38 -1.70
N ARG A 79 6.64 -2.52 -2.37
CA ARG A 79 6.17 -2.54 -3.76
C ARG A 79 4.78 -1.92 -3.92
N LEU A 80 3.86 -2.20 -2.99
CA LEU A 80 2.54 -1.57 -2.97
C LEU A 80 2.63 -0.06 -2.76
N LEU A 81 3.49 0.41 -1.84
CA LEU A 81 3.74 1.83 -1.61
C LEU A 81 4.35 2.52 -2.84
N GLN A 82 5.29 1.86 -3.54
CA GLN A 82 5.88 2.37 -4.78
C GLN A 82 4.89 2.39 -5.96
N ALA A 83 3.93 1.47 -6.00
CA ALA A 83 2.92 1.42 -7.05
C ALA A 83 1.76 2.42 -6.85
N GLN A 84 1.61 2.99 -5.65
CA GLN A 84 0.50 3.89 -5.32
C GLN A 84 0.72 5.34 -5.76
N ILE A 85 1.98 5.77 -5.98
CA ILE A 85 2.27 7.02 -6.67
C ILE A 85 2.70 6.63 -8.07
N GLU A 86 1.93 6.98 -9.09
CA GLU A 86 2.25 6.65 -10.47
C GLU A 86 3.61 7.23 -10.86
N PRO A 87 4.67 6.41 -11.14
CA PRO A 87 6.00 6.94 -11.44
C PRO A 87 6.00 7.85 -12.67
N HIS A 88 5.15 7.54 -13.63
CA HIS A 88 5.00 8.33 -14.85
C HIS A 88 4.44 9.73 -14.56
N PHE A 89 3.49 9.87 -13.63
CA PHE A 89 3.00 11.18 -13.19
C PHE A 89 4.10 12.02 -12.55
N LEU A 90 4.95 11.39 -11.71
CA LEU A 90 6.08 12.09 -11.07
C LEU A 90 7.07 12.62 -12.13
N PHE A 91 7.52 11.76 -13.05
CA PHE A 91 8.47 12.16 -14.09
C PHE A 91 7.89 13.22 -15.02
N ASN A 92 6.64 13.09 -15.43
CA ASN A 92 5.96 14.07 -16.27
C ASN A 92 5.80 15.42 -15.57
N THR A 93 5.47 15.43 -14.28
CA THR A 93 5.35 16.67 -13.51
C THR A 93 6.69 17.39 -13.42
N LEU A 94 7.78 16.66 -13.11
CA LEU A 94 9.13 17.24 -13.07
C LEU A 94 9.59 17.75 -14.43
N ALA A 95 9.32 17.02 -15.52
CA ALA A 95 9.64 17.48 -16.88
C ALA A 95 8.87 18.75 -17.25
N ASN A 96 7.60 18.87 -16.85
CA ASN A 96 6.81 20.09 -17.04
C ASN A 96 7.37 21.26 -16.20
N VAL A 97 7.75 21.05 -14.94
CA VAL A 97 8.42 22.06 -14.13
C VAL A 97 9.69 22.54 -14.83
N GLN A 98 10.54 21.62 -15.30
CA GLN A 98 11.77 21.96 -16.02
C GLN A 98 11.49 22.81 -17.28
N SER A 99 10.52 22.41 -18.10
CA SER A 99 10.12 23.16 -19.28
C SER A 99 9.61 24.58 -18.93
N LEU A 100 8.85 24.71 -17.86
CA LEU A 100 8.32 26.00 -17.39
C LEU A 100 9.42 26.90 -16.81
N MET A 101 10.51 26.34 -16.25
CA MET A 101 11.62 27.15 -15.73
C MET A 101 12.27 28.04 -16.80
N ASP A 102 12.25 27.60 -18.06
CA ASP A 102 12.86 28.34 -19.18
C ASP A 102 11.92 29.41 -19.77
N CYS A 103 10.58 29.28 -19.59
CA CYS A 103 9.61 30.16 -20.24
C CYS A 103 8.67 30.91 -19.29
N ASP A 104 8.36 30.33 -18.11
CA ASP A 104 7.43 30.90 -17.12
C ASP A 104 7.85 30.48 -15.69
N THR A 105 8.89 31.12 -15.19
CA THR A 105 9.45 30.83 -13.86
C THR A 105 8.42 30.93 -12.71
N PRO A 106 7.53 31.94 -12.66
CA PRO A 106 6.49 32.00 -11.63
C PRO A 106 5.58 30.78 -11.64
N ARG A 107 5.17 30.30 -12.81
CA ARG A 107 4.33 29.12 -12.99
C ARG A 107 5.08 27.83 -12.67
N ALA A 108 6.36 27.73 -13.00
CA ALA A 108 7.23 26.64 -12.60
C ALA A 108 7.33 26.52 -11.08
N LYS A 109 7.50 27.64 -10.37
CA LYS A 109 7.56 27.70 -8.91
C LYS A 109 6.25 27.25 -8.29
N LEU A 110 5.11 27.77 -8.74
CA LEU A 110 3.79 27.37 -8.29
C LEU A 110 3.57 25.86 -8.48
N MET A 111 3.96 25.33 -9.64
CA MET A 111 3.84 23.90 -9.94
C MET A 111 4.69 23.06 -8.98
N LEU A 112 5.92 23.47 -8.69
CA LEU A 112 6.82 22.76 -7.78
C LEU A 112 6.30 22.78 -6.33
N GLU A 113 5.80 23.91 -5.86
CA GLU A 113 5.19 24.07 -4.53
C GLU A 113 3.96 23.15 -4.41
N THR A 114 3.03 23.22 -5.37
CA THR A 114 1.82 22.39 -5.39
C THR A 114 2.17 20.90 -5.47
N PHE A 115 3.21 20.53 -6.23
CA PHE A 115 3.69 19.15 -6.33
C PHE A 115 4.26 18.64 -5.02
N THR A 116 5.02 19.49 -4.31
CA THR A 116 5.56 19.14 -3.00
C THR A 116 4.45 18.91 -1.97
N ASP A 117 3.40 19.75 -2.00
CA ASP A 117 2.24 19.60 -1.12
C ASP A 117 1.45 18.33 -1.43
N TYR A 118 1.20 18.04 -2.71
CA TYR A 118 0.58 16.78 -3.15
C TYR A 118 1.36 15.55 -2.66
N LEU A 119 2.70 15.55 -2.80
CA LEU A 119 3.53 14.44 -2.33
C LEU A 119 3.46 14.28 -0.81
N ARG A 120 3.47 15.39 -0.05
CA ARG A 120 3.36 15.36 1.40
C ARG A 120 2.02 14.77 1.86
N LEU A 121 0.92 15.21 1.26
CA LEU A 121 -0.42 14.70 1.55
C LEU A 121 -0.53 13.22 1.19
N SER A 122 -0.09 12.82 -0.01
CA SER A 122 -0.13 11.45 -0.49
C SER A 122 0.66 10.50 0.41
N LEU A 123 1.89 10.87 0.81
CA LEU A 123 2.70 10.07 1.74
C LEU A 123 2.09 9.99 3.15
N GLY A 124 1.37 11.03 3.57
CA GLY A 124 0.62 11.04 4.83
C GLY A 124 -0.51 10.02 4.82
N GLN A 125 -1.30 10.00 3.75
CA GLN A 125 -2.42 9.08 3.57
C GLN A 125 -1.99 7.60 3.58
N LEU A 126 -0.83 7.28 2.98
CA LEU A 126 -0.32 5.90 2.89
C LEU A 126 0.03 5.27 4.25
N ARG A 127 0.23 6.08 5.29
CA ARG A 127 0.61 5.61 6.63
C ARG A 127 -0.59 5.26 7.52
N ASN A 128 -1.77 5.74 7.16
CA ASN A 128 -2.95 5.63 7.99
C ASN A 128 -3.85 4.49 7.50
N ALA A 129 -4.46 3.77 8.44
CA ALA A 129 -5.47 2.76 8.15
C ALA A 129 -6.79 3.41 7.67
N ASP A 130 -7.06 4.61 8.18
CA ASP A 130 -8.23 5.43 7.91
C ASP A 130 -7.83 6.86 7.58
N SER A 131 -8.64 7.51 6.76
CA SER A 131 -8.54 8.91 6.37
C SER A 131 -9.85 9.63 6.64
N THR A 132 -9.86 10.95 6.61
CA THR A 132 -11.07 11.76 6.56
C THR A 132 -11.36 12.19 5.14
N LEU A 133 -12.63 12.45 4.82
CA LEU A 133 -12.97 13.00 3.52
C LEU A 133 -12.29 14.36 3.29
N GLU A 134 -12.10 15.16 4.32
CA GLU A 134 -11.34 16.42 4.22
C GLU A 134 -9.95 16.20 3.65
N ALA A 135 -9.18 15.26 4.21
CA ALA A 135 -7.84 14.95 3.75
C ALA A 135 -7.81 14.38 2.32
N GLU A 136 -8.83 13.59 1.92
CA GLU A 136 -9.00 13.12 0.53
C GLU A 136 -9.28 14.29 -0.43
N LEU A 137 -10.11 15.26 -0.01
CA LEU A 137 -10.44 16.45 -0.82
C LEU A 137 -9.25 17.41 -0.93
N GLU A 138 -8.46 17.60 0.11
CA GLU A 138 -7.22 18.40 0.06
C GLU A 138 -6.22 17.80 -0.93
N MET A 139 -6.04 16.48 -0.89
CA MET A 139 -5.18 15.79 -1.84
C MET A 139 -5.73 15.87 -3.27
N ALA A 140 -7.04 15.69 -3.44
CA ALA A 140 -7.74 15.85 -4.73
C ALA A 140 -7.56 17.25 -5.31
N GLN A 141 -7.68 18.29 -4.48
CA GLN A 141 -7.46 19.68 -4.88
C GLN A 141 -6.03 19.92 -5.35
N SER A 142 -5.03 19.45 -4.60
CA SER A 142 -3.62 19.58 -4.99
C SER A 142 -3.32 18.86 -6.30
N TYR A 143 -3.87 17.66 -6.51
CA TYR A 143 -3.75 16.91 -7.75
C TYR A 143 -4.38 17.64 -8.95
N LEU A 144 -5.63 18.09 -8.81
CA LEU A 144 -6.34 18.79 -9.88
C LEU A 144 -5.68 20.14 -10.21
N LEU A 145 -5.14 20.85 -9.22
CA LEU A 145 -4.40 22.08 -9.43
C LEU A 145 -3.12 21.86 -10.24
N LEU A 146 -2.35 20.78 -9.96
CA LEU A 146 -1.20 20.38 -10.75
C LEU A 146 -1.56 20.16 -12.21
N LEU A 147 -2.66 19.44 -12.44
CA LEU A 147 -3.16 19.18 -13.79
C LEU A 147 -3.66 20.44 -14.48
N GLN A 148 -4.30 21.35 -13.76
CA GLN A 148 -4.73 22.64 -14.28
C GLN A 148 -3.53 23.52 -14.68
N ILE A 149 -2.46 23.55 -13.88
CA ILE A 149 -1.22 24.23 -14.27
C ILE A 149 -0.66 23.64 -15.56
N ARG A 150 -0.70 22.31 -15.75
CA ARG A 150 -0.23 21.62 -16.96
C ARG A 150 -1.12 21.87 -18.17
N MET A 151 -2.44 21.73 -18.01
CA MET A 151 -3.41 21.78 -19.11
C MET A 151 -3.90 23.19 -19.45
N GLY A 152 -3.65 24.16 -18.57
CA GLY A 152 -4.12 25.54 -18.73
C GLY A 152 -5.65 25.60 -18.72
N ASP A 153 -6.19 26.43 -19.63
CA ASP A 153 -7.64 26.65 -19.76
C ASP A 153 -8.43 25.42 -20.19
N ARG A 154 -7.75 24.35 -20.59
CA ARG A 154 -8.39 23.07 -20.96
C ARG A 154 -8.91 22.28 -19.75
N LEU A 155 -8.51 22.62 -18.53
CA LEU A 155 -9.03 21.97 -17.32
C LEU A 155 -9.62 22.99 -16.36
N SER A 156 -10.91 22.86 -16.07
CA SER A 156 -11.55 23.51 -14.93
C SER A 156 -12.03 22.46 -13.92
N PHE A 157 -12.04 22.82 -12.65
CA PHE A 157 -12.57 21.92 -11.63
C PHE A 157 -13.24 22.68 -10.49
N SER A 158 -14.12 21.99 -9.77
CA SER A 158 -14.73 22.49 -8.53
C SER A 158 -14.94 21.35 -7.54
N ILE A 159 -14.77 21.66 -6.25
CA ILE A 159 -14.93 20.71 -5.15
C ILE A 159 -15.89 21.32 -4.15
N GLU A 160 -17.02 20.66 -3.92
CA GLU A 160 -18.07 21.08 -2.99
C GLU A 160 -18.37 19.96 -2.01
N ALA A 161 -18.24 20.23 -0.72
CA ALA A 161 -18.56 19.26 0.33
C ALA A 161 -19.20 19.95 1.52
N SER A 162 -20.27 19.35 2.07
CA SER A 162 -20.83 19.83 3.31
C SER A 162 -19.88 19.64 4.49
N PRO A 163 -19.91 20.49 5.53
CA PRO A 163 -19.04 20.35 6.70
C PRO A 163 -19.12 18.95 7.35
N GLU A 164 -20.33 18.39 7.41
CA GLU A 164 -20.60 17.09 7.99
C GLU A 164 -19.98 15.98 7.12
N ALA A 165 -20.04 16.11 5.79
CA ALA A 165 -19.42 15.16 4.87
C ALA A 165 -17.90 15.17 5.01
N ARG A 166 -17.28 16.34 5.18
CA ARG A 166 -15.82 16.50 5.34
C ARG A 166 -15.26 15.71 6.53
N ALA A 167 -16.01 15.63 7.64
CA ALA A 167 -15.64 14.90 8.85
C ALA A 167 -15.81 13.37 8.71
N ALA A 168 -16.34 12.85 7.62
CA ALA A 168 -16.54 11.41 7.44
C ALA A 168 -15.23 10.66 7.36
N VAL A 169 -15.15 9.52 8.07
CA VAL A 169 -14.01 8.59 8.03
C VAL A 169 -14.23 7.56 6.93
N LEU A 170 -13.18 7.35 6.13
CA LEU A 170 -13.21 6.45 4.98
C LEU A 170 -11.81 5.82 4.74
N PRO A 171 -11.71 4.74 3.96
CA PRO A 171 -10.42 4.21 3.55
C PRO A 171 -9.62 5.25 2.76
N PRO A 172 -8.28 5.37 2.99
CA PRO A 172 -7.46 6.34 2.29
C PRO A 172 -7.40 6.06 0.78
N LEU A 173 -7.12 7.10 -0.02
CA LEU A 173 -6.93 7.00 -1.47
C LEU A 173 -8.15 6.41 -2.21
N LEU A 174 -9.36 6.85 -1.86
CA LEU A 174 -10.58 6.51 -2.59
C LEU A 174 -10.87 7.47 -3.74
N LEU A 175 -10.64 8.77 -3.54
CA LEU A 175 -10.95 9.79 -4.55
C LEU A 175 -9.91 9.84 -5.66
N GLN A 176 -8.64 9.61 -5.34
CA GLN A 176 -7.54 9.73 -6.30
C GLN A 176 -7.77 8.90 -7.57
N PRO A 177 -8.06 7.57 -7.52
CA PRO A 177 -8.27 6.80 -8.74
C PRO A 177 -9.51 7.20 -9.53
N LEU A 178 -10.50 7.83 -8.89
CA LEU A 178 -11.70 8.33 -9.58
C LEU A 178 -11.38 9.58 -10.39
N LEU A 179 -10.55 10.46 -9.81
CA LEU A 179 -10.07 11.67 -10.50
C LEU A 179 -9.12 11.33 -11.63
N GLU A 180 -8.19 10.40 -11.41
CA GLU A 180 -7.32 9.88 -12.45
C GLU A 180 -8.13 9.34 -13.64
N ASN A 181 -9.19 8.59 -13.35
CA ASN A 181 -10.07 8.04 -14.37
C ASN A 181 -10.81 9.15 -15.18
N ALA A 182 -11.35 10.16 -14.48
CA ALA A 182 -12.01 11.30 -15.11
C ALA A 182 -11.06 12.09 -16.02
N ILE A 183 -9.85 12.32 -15.55
CA ILE A 183 -8.84 13.06 -16.32
C ILE A 183 -8.32 12.24 -17.48
N HIS A 184 -7.74 11.06 -17.24
CA HIS A 184 -7.03 10.30 -18.28
C HIS A 184 -7.97 9.73 -19.35
N HIS A 185 -9.17 9.33 -18.98
CA HIS A 185 -10.13 8.74 -19.92
C HIS A 185 -11.17 9.73 -20.43
N GLY A 186 -11.52 10.72 -19.60
CA GLY A 186 -12.53 11.71 -19.95
C GLY A 186 -11.94 12.93 -20.66
N LEU A 187 -11.01 13.62 -20.03
CA LEU A 187 -10.64 14.99 -20.40
C LEU A 187 -9.34 15.10 -21.21
N GLU A 188 -8.28 14.37 -20.88
CA GLU A 188 -7.00 14.46 -21.63
C GLU A 188 -7.15 14.14 -23.12
N PRO A 189 -7.94 13.13 -23.53
CA PRO A 189 -8.13 12.81 -24.95
C PRO A 189 -9.02 13.85 -25.69
N LYS A 190 -9.80 14.66 -24.96
CA LYS A 190 -10.71 15.66 -25.51
C LYS A 190 -9.92 16.95 -25.83
N VAL A 191 -9.89 17.38 -27.08
CA VAL A 191 -9.08 18.53 -27.54
C VAL A 191 -9.45 19.79 -26.79
N ASP A 192 -10.75 20.04 -26.61
CA ASP A 192 -11.29 21.23 -25.93
C ASP A 192 -11.14 21.13 -24.39
N GLY A 193 -10.67 19.99 -23.88
CA GLY A 193 -10.62 19.75 -22.44
C GLY A 193 -12.00 19.62 -21.82
N GLY A 194 -12.14 20.06 -20.57
CA GLY A 194 -13.45 20.05 -19.88
C GLY A 194 -13.34 20.33 -18.40
N ARG A 195 -14.37 19.89 -17.68
CA ARG A 195 -14.55 20.14 -16.25
C ARG A 195 -14.65 18.84 -15.46
N VAL A 196 -14.05 18.85 -14.26
CA VAL A 196 -14.29 17.87 -13.19
C VAL A 196 -15.03 18.56 -12.05
N HIS A 197 -16.12 17.98 -11.60
CA HIS A 197 -16.89 18.47 -10.47
C HIS A 197 -16.99 17.37 -9.40
N VAL A 198 -16.49 17.66 -8.19
CA VAL A 198 -16.57 16.75 -7.05
C VAL A 198 -17.58 17.28 -6.08
N THR A 199 -18.58 16.48 -5.74
CA THR A 199 -19.54 16.83 -4.69
C THR A 199 -19.59 15.77 -3.62
N ALA A 200 -19.69 16.18 -2.35
CA ALA A 200 -19.88 15.26 -1.25
C ALA A 200 -20.94 15.78 -0.28
N ARG A 201 -21.90 14.93 0.06
CA ARG A 201 -22.99 15.26 0.96
C ARG A 201 -23.32 14.09 1.88
N LEU A 202 -23.74 14.43 3.10
CA LEU A 202 -24.32 13.47 4.03
C LEU A 202 -25.85 13.48 3.86
N LEU A 203 -26.43 12.35 3.47
CA LEU A 203 -27.87 12.17 3.28
C LEU A 203 -28.28 10.84 3.92
N ASP A 204 -29.26 10.85 4.82
CA ASP A 204 -29.82 9.67 5.46
C ASP A 204 -28.76 8.74 6.09
N GLN A 205 -27.84 9.31 6.86
CA GLN A 205 -26.70 8.60 7.47
C GLN A 205 -25.79 7.89 6.44
N ARG A 206 -25.80 8.38 5.22
CA ARG A 206 -24.94 7.89 4.14
C ARG A 206 -24.13 9.03 3.52
N LEU A 207 -22.84 8.77 3.38
CA LEU A 207 -21.94 9.64 2.66
C LEU A 207 -22.07 9.36 1.16
N LYS A 208 -22.54 10.35 0.42
CA LYS A 208 -22.60 10.32 -1.05
C LYS A 208 -21.53 11.22 -1.62
N ILE A 209 -20.62 10.64 -2.41
CA ILE A 209 -19.57 11.36 -3.11
C ILE A 209 -19.78 11.15 -4.60
N CYS A 210 -19.86 12.24 -5.36
CA CYS A 210 -19.96 12.21 -6.81
C CYS A 210 -18.69 12.84 -7.42
N VAL A 211 -18.15 12.19 -8.42
CA VAL A 211 -17.14 12.75 -9.33
C VAL A 211 -17.75 12.78 -10.71
N ASP A 212 -18.01 13.97 -11.21
CA ASP A 212 -18.60 14.23 -12.52
C ASP A 212 -17.54 14.79 -13.46
N ASP A 213 -17.42 14.25 -14.65
CA ASP A 213 -16.64 14.81 -15.75
C ASP A 213 -17.55 15.06 -16.96
N ASP A 214 -17.22 16.06 -17.76
CA ASP A 214 -17.83 16.34 -19.06
C ASP A 214 -16.95 15.87 -20.24
N GLY A 215 -16.18 14.81 -19.98
CA GLY A 215 -15.25 14.21 -20.94
C GLY A 215 -15.94 13.40 -22.05
N LEU A 216 -15.18 12.47 -22.65
CA LEU A 216 -15.66 11.65 -23.76
C LEU A 216 -16.77 10.65 -23.38
N GLY A 217 -16.97 10.37 -22.08
CA GLY A 217 -17.97 9.44 -21.58
C GLY A 217 -17.59 7.96 -21.73
N LEU A 218 -18.47 7.08 -21.24
CA LEU A 218 -18.23 5.63 -21.16
C LEU A 218 -18.25 4.92 -22.52
N SER A 219 -18.87 5.51 -23.53
CA SER A 219 -19.03 4.91 -24.87
C SER A 219 -17.88 5.20 -25.82
N ALA A 220 -16.95 6.07 -25.43
CA ALA A 220 -15.77 6.39 -26.25
C ALA A 220 -14.83 5.19 -26.35
N PRO A 221 -14.18 4.96 -27.50
CA PRO A 221 -13.20 3.92 -27.65
C PRO A 221 -12.04 4.16 -26.67
N ARG A 222 -11.86 3.23 -25.72
CA ARG A 222 -10.77 3.29 -24.75
C ARG A 222 -9.45 3.10 -25.46
N ARG A 223 -8.61 4.11 -25.48
CA ARG A 223 -7.21 3.93 -25.88
C ARG A 223 -6.54 3.06 -24.82
N PRO A 224 -5.78 2.02 -25.21
CA PRO A 224 -4.98 1.23 -24.28
C PRO A 224 -3.75 2.03 -23.86
N LEU A 225 -3.94 3.15 -23.14
CA LEU A 225 -2.85 4.05 -22.78
C LEU A 225 -2.07 3.59 -21.54
N HIS A 226 -2.67 2.76 -20.68
CA HIS A 226 -1.94 2.19 -19.52
C HIS A 226 -2.63 0.88 -19.10
N ALA A 227 -1.84 -0.17 -18.92
CA ALA A 227 -2.28 -1.43 -18.33
C ALA A 227 -2.58 -1.21 -16.84
N GLY A 228 -3.82 -0.87 -16.49
CA GLY A 228 -4.16 -0.63 -15.07
C GLY A 228 -5.50 0.05 -14.81
N SER A 229 -6.04 0.85 -15.72
CA SER A 229 -7.22 1.67 -15.43
C SER A 229 -8.50 0.89 -15.10
N GLY A 230 -8.68 -0.29 -15.70
CA GLY A 230 -9.80 -1.18 -15.34
C GLY A 230 -9.65 -1.82 -13.97
N MET A 231 -8.43 -2.00 -13.49
CA MET A 231 -8.11 -2.58 -12.18
C MET A 231 -8.31 -1.57 -11.03
N ALA A 232 -8.12 -0.27 -11.27
CA ALA A 232 -8.26 0.75 -10.22
C ALA A 232 -9.68 0.78 -9.63
N LEU A 233 -10.71 0.81 -10.46
CA LEU A 233 -12.11 0.77 -10.01
C LEU A 233 -12.50 -0.58 -9.41
N ALA A 234 -11.96 -1.69 -9.92
CA ALA A 234 -12.16 -3.02 -9.34
C ALA A 234 -11.54 -3.09 -7.94
N ASN A 235 -10.33 -2.57 -7.75
CA ASN A 235 -9.66 -2.51 -6.46
C ASN A 235 -10.44 -1.65 -5.45
N ILE A 236 -11.01 -0.52 -5.88
CA ILE A 236 -11.88 0.28 -5.01
C ILE A 236 -13.12 -0.54 -4.57
N ARG A 237 -13.79 -1.23 -5.49
CA ARG A 237 -14.95 -2.06 -5.15
C ARG A 237 -14.59 -3.16 -4.16
N GLU A 238 -13.49 -3.85 -4.35
CA GLU A 238 -13.00 -4.89 -3.46
C GLU A 238 -12.69 -4.33 -2.06
N ARG A 239 -12.00 -3.18 -1.98
CA ARG A 239 -11.72 -2.50 -0.70
C ARG A 239 -12.99 -2.07 0.02
N LEU A 240 -13.96 -1.52 -0.70
CA LEU A 240 -15.25 -1.13 -0.14
C LEU A 240 -16.03 -2.34 0.36
N HIS A 241 -16.06 -3.42 -0.43
CA HIS A 241 -16.71 -4.67 -0.02
C HIS A 241 -16.05 -5.29 1.21
N THR A 242 -14.73 -5.32 1.26
CA THR A 242 -13.98 -5.82 2.43
C THR A 242 -14.29 -5.05 3.70
N ARG A 243 -14.47 -3.72 3.62
CA ARG A 243 -14.70 -2.87 4.80
C ARG A 243 -16.17 -2.75 5.20
N TYR A 244 -17.08 -2.64 4.23
CA TYR A 244 -18.48 -2.29 4.46
C TYR A 244 -19.46 -3.38 3.99
N GLY A 245 -18.96 -4.47 3.39
CA GLY A 245 -19.81 -5.49 2.76
C GLY A 245 -20.68 -4.87 1.66
N ASP A 246 -21.93 -5.28 1.61
CA ASP A 246 -22.93 -4.79 0.64
C ASP A 246 -23.47 -3.38 0.98
N ASN A 247 -23.05 -2.79 2.10
CA ASN A 247 -23.49 -1.47 2.51
C ASN A 247 -22.79 -0.32 1.77
N ALA A 248 -21.75 -0.61 0.98
CA ALA A 248 -21.05 0.39 0.16
C ALA A 248 -21.19 0.07 -1.31
N GLN A 249 -21.40 1.10 -2.14
CA GLN A 249 -21.56 0.94 -3.58
C GLN A 249 -20.73 1.96 -4.35
N LEU A 250 -20.08 1.50 -5.42
CA LEU A 250 -19.47 2.33 -6.45
C LEU A 250 -20.18 2.10 -7.78
N THR A 251 -20.84 3.13 -8.28
CA THR A 251 -21.64 3.09 -9.51
C THR A 251 -21.09 4.08 -10.53
N LEU A 252 -20.92 3.62 -11.77
CA LEU A 252 -20.61 4.48 -12.91
C LEU A 252 -21.90 4.71 -13.71
N LEU A 253 -22.22 5.96 -13.94
CA LEU A 253 -23.42 6.39 -14.64
C LEU A 253 -23.02 7.20 -15.88
N PRO A 254 -23.50 6.81 -17.08
CA PRO A 254 -23.32 7.65 -18.26
C PRO A 254 -24.10 8.96 -18.07
N GLN A 255 -23.50 10.06 -18.45
CA GLN A 255 -24.15 11.37 -18.54
C GLN A 255 -24.49 11.69 -20.00
N ALA A 256 -25.29 12.73 -20.24
CA ALA A 256 -25.47 13.23 -21.59
C ALA A 256 -24.17 13.66 -22.24
N VAL A 257 -23.24 14.20 -21.41
CA VAL A 257 -21.85 14.47 -21.78
C VAL A 257 -21.00 14.00 -20.60
N GLY A 258 -20.01 13.11 -20.85
CA GLY A 258 -19.08 12.63 -19.84
C GLY A 258 -19.61 11.48 -18.99
N THR A 259 -19.07 11.39 -17.77
CA THR A 259 -19.32 10.28 -16.82
C THR A 259 -19.57 10.81 -15.42
N ARG A 260 -20.46 10.14 -14.69
CA ARG A 260 -20.62 10.30 -13.24
C ARG A 260 -20.18 9.05 -12.53
N VAL A 261 -19.29 9.21 -11.55
CA VAL A 261 -18.97 8.16 -10.58
C VAL A 261 -19.60 8.51 -9.25
N LEU A 262 -20.44 7.62 -8.74
CA LEU A 262 -21.11 7.77 -7.45
C LEU A 262 -20.55 6.75 -6.45
N LEU A 263 -20.01 7.24 -5.33
CA LEU A 263 -19.73 6.47 -4.13
C LEU A 263 -20.85 6.70 -3.12
N ASN A 264 -21.39 5.61 -2.58
CA ASN A 264 -22.41 5.65 -1.56
C ASN A 264 -21.97 4.76 -0.39
N LEU A 265 -21.58 5.38 0.72
CA LEU A 265 -20.93 4.74 1.86
C LEU A 265 -21.76 4.94 3.14
N PRO A 266 -21.74 4.00 4.11
CA PRO A 266 -22.24 4.29 5.44
C PRO A 266 -21.41 5.41 6.08
N TYR A 267 -22.07 6.32 6.77
CA TYR A 267 -21.38 7.42 7.46
C TYR A 267 -20.73 6.93 8.75
N THR A 268 -19.48 7.28 8.93
CA THR A 268 -18.75 7.09 10.19
C THR A 268 -18.06 8.42 10.51
N ALA A 269 -18.40 9.03 11.65
CA ALA A 269 -17.76 10.27 12.08
C ALA A 269 -16.33 9.99 12.59
N SER A 270 -15.44 10.97 12.45
CA SER A 270 -14.19 10.98 13.20
C SER A 270 -14.52 11.28 14.66
N LEU A 271 -13.99 10.43 15.55
CA LEU A 271 -14.06 10.66 17.00
C LEU A 271 -13.16 11.82 17.43
#